data_b9c5cb7f3c095fcb88e2a25e49795193
#
_entry.id   b9c5cb7f3c095fcb88e2a25e49795193
#
_cell.length_a   1.000
_cell.length_b   1.000
_cell.length_c   1.000
_cell.angle_alpha   90.00
_cell.angle_beta   90.00
_cell.angle_gamma   90.00
#
_symmetry.space_group_name_H-M   'P 1'
#
loop_
_entity.id
_entity.type
_entity.pdbx_description
1 polymer ?
#
loop_
_entity_poly.entity_id
_entity_poly.type
_entity_poly.pdbx_seq_one_letter_code
_entity_poly.pdbx_strand_id
1 'polypeptide(L)'
;MNSVSQQTYNYDVVRQFAIMTVVWGVVGMLVGVFIAAQLVWPALNFDIPWLSFGRLRPLHTNAVVFAFGGCALFSTSYYVVQRTCHVRLFSDKLAAFTFWGWQLVILSAAISLPLGFTSSKEYAELEWPIDILITLVWVAYAVVFFGTLMQRRIKHIYVANWFFGAFILTVAVLHIFNSLAYPISLTKSYSVYAGVQDAMVQWWYGHNAVGFFLTAGFLGIMYYFIPKQVNQPVYSYRLSVVHFWAIVFTYIWAGPHHLHYTALPDWTQSIGMVFSLILLAPSWGGMINGIMTLSGAWHKLRTDPVLKFLVVSVSFYGMSTFEGPMMAIKTVNALSHYTDWTIGHVHSGALGWVGMISMGAMYHLIPRLFNREIYSVKLIDTHFWLATIGIVLYITSMWISGIMQGLMWRAVNEDGTLIYSFVETVNEMHPYYLIRLLGGLIYLSGMLLMAYNVFQTVRNGSRHEALIPEPVH
;
A
#
# COMPACT_ATOMS: atom_id res chain seq x y z
N MET A 1 -26.04 32.84 29.40
CA MET A 1 -24.74 32.28 28.96
C MET A 1 -25.08 31.13 28.03
N ASN A 2 -25.03 31.37 26.71
CA ASN A 2 -25.20 30.30 25.74
C ASN A 2 -24.00 29.35 25.86
N SER A 3 -24.26 28.12 26.28
CA SER A 3 -23.25 27.04 26.25
C SER A 3 -22.87 26.85 24.78
N VAL A 4 -21.71 27.37 24.39
CA VAL A 4 -21.09 27.00 23.10
C VAL A 4 -20.87 25.51 23.19
N SER A 5 -21.66 24.73 22.46
CA SER A 5 -21.47 23.29 22.40
C SER A 5 -20.05 23.03 21.87
N GLN A 6 -19.16 22.53 22.71
CA GLN A 6 -17.80 22.19 22.31
C GLN A 6 -17.86 21.19 21.16
N GLN A 7 -17.27 21.56 20.01
CA GLN A 7 -17.24 20.69 18.85
C GLN A 7 -16.33 19.48 19.08
N THR A 8 -16.79 18.32 18.64
CA THR A 8 -16.00 17.08 18.63
C THR A 8 -15.43 16.78 17.25
N TYR A 9 -14.34 16.02 17.19
CA TYR A 9 -13.83 15.48 15.93
C TYR A 9 -14.83 14.45 15.34
N ASN A 10 -14.87 14.33 14.02
CA ASN A 10 -15.63 13.26 13.37
C ASN A 10 -14.83 11.96 13.40
N TYR A 11 -15.04 11.15 14.42
CA TYR A 11 -14.41 9.83 14.52
C TYR A 11 -15.27 8.69 13.96
N ASP A 12 -16.52 8.93 13.55
CA ASP A 12 -17.38 7.87 13.02
C ASP A 12 -16.82 7.28 11.73
N VAL A 13 -16.50 8.14 10.76
CA VAL A 13 -15.89 7.69 9.50
C VAL A 13 -14.50 7.09 9.71
N VAL A 14 -13.74 7.61 10.67
CA VAL A 14 -12.42 7.06 11.04
C VAL A 14 -12.55 5.64 11.59
N ARG A 15 -13.53 5.41 12.51
CA ARG A 15 -13.84 4.08 13.05
C ARG A 15 -14.25 3.09 11.97
N GLN A 16 -15.14 3.52 11.07
CA GLN A 16 -15.62 2.67 9.98
C GLN A 16 -14.45 2.20 9.09
N PHE A 17 -13.62 3.12 8.63
CA PHE A 17 -12.45 2.76 7.83
C PHE A 17 -11.42 1.92 8.61
N ALA A 18 -11.19 2.21 9.90
CA ALA A 18 -10.26 1.44 10.73
C ALA A 18 -10.70 -0.03 10.87
N ILE A 19 -12.00 -0.27 11.09
CA ILE A 19 -12.54 -1.63 11.14
C ILE A 19 -12.44 -2.31 9.78
N MET A 20 -12.81 -1.62 8.70
CA MET A 20 -12.73 -2.19 7.35
C MET A 20 -11.29 -2.44 6.90
N THR A 21 -10.31 -1.71 7.42
CA THR A 21 -8.89 -2.05 7.24
C THR A 21 -8.60 -3.48 7.73
N VAL A 22 -9.05 -3.82 8.93
CA VAL A 22 -8.83 -5.17 9.47
C VAL A 22 -9.61 -6.24 8.69
N VAL A 23 -10.86 -5.96 8.33
CA VAL A 23 -11.72 -6.88 7.55
C VAL A 23 -11.10 -7.17 6.19
N TRP A 24 -10.78 -6.12 5.42
CA TRP A 24 -10.19 -6.29 4.09
C TRP A 24 -8.76 -6.83 4.13
N GLY A 25 -8.03 -6.58 5.22
CA GLY A 25 -6.74 -7.20 5.46
C GLY A 25 -6.86 -8.72 5.54
N VAL A 26 -7.80 -9.25 6.33
CA VAL A 26 -8.05 -10.69 6.40
C VAL A 26 -8.50 -11.25 5.04
N VAL A 27 -9.46 -10.60 4.39
CA VAL A 27 -10.00 -11.08 3.09
C VAL A 27 -8.91 -11.05 2.01
N GLY A 28 -8.18 -9.95 1.86
CA GLY A 28 -7.14 -9.82 0.85
C GLY A 28 -5.98 -10.80 1.05
N MET A 29 -5.54 -11.00 2.30
CA MET A 29 -4.49 -11.99 2.62
C MET A 29 -4.98 -13.42 2.40
N LEU A 30 -6.26 -13.72 2.71
CA LEU A 30 -6.85 -15.03 2.47
C LEU A 30 -6.87 -15.38 0.96
N VAL A 31 -7.28 -14.44 0.11
CA VAL A 31 -7.22 -14.62 -1.35
C VAL A 31 -5.77 -14.84 -1.80
N GLY A 32 -4.81 -14.09 -1.22
CA GLY A 32 -3.39 -14.26 -1.51
C GLY A 32 -2.85 -15.64 -1.17
N VAL A 33 -3.22 -16.18 0.00
CA VAL A 33 -2.85 -17.54 0.39
C VAL A 33 -3.49 -18.58 -0.54
N PHE A 34 -4.75 -18.37 -0.94
CA PHE A 34 -5.43 -19.27 -1.84
C PHE A 34 -4.76 -19.33 -3.22
N ILE A 35 -4.42 -18.19 -3.82
CA ILE A 35 -3.70 -18.16 -5.10
C ILE A 35 -2.26 -18.71 -4.98
N ALA A 36 -1.61 -18.54 -3.83
CA ALA A 36 -0.32 -19.19 -3.58
C ALA A 36 -0.46 -20.72 -3.52
N ALA A 37 -1.56 -21.23 -2.94
CA ALA A 37 -1.87 -22.66 -2.95
C ALA A 37 -2.17 -23.19 -4.37
N GLN A 38 -2.80 -22.39 -5.24
CA GLN A 38 -3.03 -22.75 -6.65
C GLN A 38 -1.72 -22.92 -7.44
N LEU A 39 -0.67 -22.19 -7.10
CA LEU A 39 0.65 -22.38 -7.71
C LEU A 39 1.31 -23.69 -7.28
N VAL A 40 1.04 -24.15 -6.07
CA VAL A 40 1.54 -25.44 -5.54
C VAL A 40 0.70 -26.59 -6.09
N TRP A 41 -0.63 -26.43 -6.07
CA TRP A 41 -1.59 -27.43 -6.49
C TRP A 41 -2.55 -26.85 -7.55
N PRO A 42 -2.20 -26.95 -8.85
CA PRO A 42 -3.04 -26.39 -9.93
C PRO A 42 -4.46 -26.92 -9.96
N ALA A 43 -4.73 -28.10 -9.41
CA ALA A 43 -6.08 -28.66 -9.24
C ALA A 43 -7.02 -27.74 -8.44
N LEU A 44 -6.50 -26.84 -7.62
CA LEU A 44 -7.29 -25.85 -6.90
C LEU A 44 -7.88 -24.73 -7.79
N ASN A 45 -7.61 -24.73 -9.08
CA ASN A 45 -8.37 -23.93 -10.06
C ASN A 45 -9.76 -24.53 -10.36
N PHE A 46 -9.99 -25.82 -10.01
CA PHE A 46 -11.25 -26.55 -10.14
C PHE A 46 -11.87 -26.54 -11.54
N ASP A 47 -11.15 -26.11 -12.56
CA ASP A 47 -11.65 -25.83 -13.92
C ASP A 47 -12.84 -24.83 -13.96
N ILE A 48 -12.93 -23.99 -12.92
CA ILE A 48 -13.96 -22.97 -12.80
C ILE A 48 -13.36 -21.60 -13.18
N PRO A 49 -13.85 -20.95 -14.26
CA PRO A 49 -13.23 -19.72 -14.77
C PRO A 49 -13.07 -18.62 -13.73
N TRP A 50 -14.06 -18.36 -12.89
CA TRP A 50 -14.02 -17.30 -11.88
C TRP A 50 -13.17 -17.62 -10.64
N LEU A 51 -12.72 -18.86 -10.49
CA LEU A 51 -11.76 -19.28 -9.45
C LEU A 51 -10.34 -19.48 -9.99
N SER A 52 -10.11 -19.28 -11.29
CA SER A 52 -8.79 -19.45 -11.88
C SER A 52 -7.79 -18.44 -11.29
N PHE A 53 -6.52 -18.86 -11.15
CA PHE A 53 -5.43 -18.01 -10.69
C PHE A 53 -5.36 -16.66 -11.41
N GLY A 54 -5.53 -16.68 -12.75
CA GLY A 54 -5.46 -15.47 -13.58
C GLY A 54 -6.55 -14.44 -13.28
N ARG A 55 -7.71 -14.85 -12.73
CA ARG A 55 -8.77 -13.94 -12.30
C ARG A 55 -8.69 -13.56 -10.82
N LEU A 56 -8.21 -14.45 -9.98
CA LEU A 56 -8.06 -14.19 -8.55
C LEU A 56 -6.80 -13.36 -8.24
N ARG A 57 -5.76 -13.42 -9.06
CA ARG A 57 -4.54 -12.62 -8.85
C ARG A 57 -4.82 -11.11 -8.88
N PRO A 58 -5.46 -10.51 -9.90
CA PRO A 58 -5.84 -9.11 -9.86
C PRO A 58 -6.83 -8.78 -8.74
N LEU A 59 -7.74 -9.69 -8.40
CA LEU A 59 -8.60 -9.53 -7.24
C LEU A 59 -7.80 -9.41 -5.94
N HIS A 60 -6.82 -10.29 -5.73
CA HIS A 60 -5.91 -10.21 -4.57
C HIS A 60 -5.18 -8.87 -4.53
N THR A 61 -4.59 -8.45 -5.65
CA THR A 61 -3.86 -7.18 -5.75
C THR A 61 -4.74 -5.99 -5.38
N ASN A 62 -5.93 -5.90 -5.96
CA ASN A 62 -6.88 -4.83 -5.65
C ASN A 62 -7.35 -4.87 -4.19
N ALA A 63 -7.58 -6.05 -3.63
CA ALA A 63 -8.01 -6.21 -2.24
C ALA A 63 -6.94 -5.73 -1.25
N VAL A 64 -5.66 -6.09 -1.45
CA VAL A 64 -4.60 -5.69 -0.51
C VAL A 64 -4.15 -4.25 -0.71
N VAL A 65 -4.09 -3.75 -1.95
CA VAL A 65 -3.66 -2.37 -2.22
C VAL A 65 -4.77 -1.38 -1.89
N PHE A 66 -5.95 -1.54 -2.50
CA PHE A 66 -6.99 -0.52 -2.45
C PHE A 66 -8.05 -0.76 -1.37
N ALA A 67 -8.40 -2.02 -1.06
CA ALA A 67 -9.33 -2.26 0.03
C ALA A 67 -8.63 -2.17 1.39
N PHE A 68 -7.62 -2.99 1.67
CA PHE A 68 -6.87 -2.94 2.92
C PHE A 68 -6.07 -1.63 3.06
N GLY A 69 -5.14 -1.37 2.15
CA GLY A 69 -4.27 -0.19 2.18
C GLY A 69 -5.06 1.11 2.03
N GLY A 70 -6.07 1.14 1.14
CA GLY A 70 -6.93 2.31 0.97
C GLY A 70 -7.73 2.65 2.23
N CYS A 71 -8.37 1.67 2.87
CA CYS A 71 -9.08 1.90 4.13
C CYS A 71 -8.13 2.41 5.24
N ALA A 72 -6.90 1.89 5.31
CA ALA A 72 -5.89 2.38 6.25
C ALA A 72 -5.53 3.85 6.00
N LEU A 73 -5.36 4.24 4.73
CA LEU A 73 -5.06 5.62 4.34
C LEU A 73 -6.22 6.57 4.62
N PHE A 74 -7.47 6.20 4.28
CA PHE A 74 -8.64 7.00 4.62
C PHE A 74 -8.78 7.20 6.13
N SER A 75 -8.68 6.13 6.91
CA SER A 75 -8.78 6.19 8.37
C SER A 75 -7.72 7.11 8.97
N THR A 76 -6.46 6.89 8.60
CA THR A 76 -5.33 7.61 9.19
C THR A 76 -5.27 9.06 8.74
N SER A 77 -5.50 9.37 7.46
CA SER A 77 -5.48 10.74 6.96
C SER A 77 -6.61 11.58 7.55
N TYR A 78 -7.83 11.04 7.63
CA TYR A 78 -8.95 11.74 8.29
C TYR A 78 -8.70 11.95 9.79
N TYR A 79 -8.10 10.99 10.47
CA TYR A 79 -7.72 11.17 11.86
C TYR A 79 -6.65 12.25 12.01
N VAL A 80 -5.58 12.16 11.23
CA VAL A 80 -4.41 13.03 11.35
C VAL A 80 -4.74 14.47 10.98
N VAL A 81 -5.46 14.71 9.86
CA VAL A 81 -5.78 16.07 9.42
C VAL A 81 -6.63 16.81 10.45
N GLN A 82 -7.64 16.16 11.03
CA GLN A 82 -8.45 16.76 12.10
C GLN A 82 -7.60 17.13 13.32
N ARG A 83 -6.77 16.19 13.78
CA ARG A 83 -5.97 16.33 15.01
C ARG A 83 -4.88 17.38 14.87
N THR A 84 -4.24 17.47 13.72
CA THR A 84 -3.16 18.42 13.46
C THR A 84 -3.65 19.80 13.05
N CYS A 85 -4.89 19.91 12.57
CA CYS A 85 -5.52 21.18 12.21
C CYS A 85 -6.40 21.74 13.32
N HIS A 86 -6.72 20.97 14.36
CA HIS A 86 -7.64 21.30 15.45
C HIS A 86 -9.02 21.72 14.93
N VAL A 87 -9.55 21.01 13.93
CA VAL A 87 -10.87 21.23 13.36
C VAL A 87 -11.55 19.89 13.05
N ARG A 88 -12.89 19.90 12.97
CA ARG A 88 -13.70 18.80 12.47
C ARG A 88 -13.50 18.66 10.96
N LEU A 89 -13.75 17.49 10.37
CA LEU A 89 -13.76 17.31 8.92
C LEU A 89 -14.68 18.32 8.25
N PHE A 90 -14.25 18.81 7.09
CA PHE A 90 -14.93 19.84 6.30
C PHE A 90 -16.42 19.55 6.08
N SER A 91 -16.76 18.28 5.84
CA SER A 91 -18.14 17.82 5.64
C SER A 91 -18.33 16.39 6.10
N ASP A 92 -19.16 16.19 7.11
CA ASP A 92 -19.50 14.84 7.60
C ASP A 92 -20.25 14.02 6.53
N LYS A 93 -21.09 14.68 5.72
CA LYS A 93 -21.83 13.99 4.65
C LYS A 93 -20.92 13.50 3.54
N LEU A 94 -19.97 14.34 3.09
CA LEU A 94 -18.98 13.92 2.09
C LEU A 94 -18.02 12.86 2.63
N ALA A 95 -17.62 12.95 3.90
CA ALA A 95 -16.81 11.93 4.54
C ALA A 95 -17.54 10.57 4.61
N ALA A 96 -18.83 10.56 4.96
CA ALA A 96 -19.66 9.38 4.91
C ALA A 96 -19.82 8.83 3.48
N PHE A 97 -20.00 9.71 2.48
CA PHE A 97 -20.04 9.33 1.07
C PHE A 97 -18.73 8.65 0.64
N THR A 98 -17.55 9.16 1.06
CA THR A 98 -16.28 8.50 0.72
C THR A 98 -16.19 7.09 1.31
N PHE A 99 -16.73 6.86 2.50
CA PHE A 99 -16.74 5.52 3.09
C PHE A 99 -17.62 4.55 2.27
N TRP A 100 -18.89 4.88 2.09
CA TRP A 100 -19.81 3.98 1.41
C TRP A 100 -19.48 3.82 -0.07
N GLY A 101 -19.07 4.90 -0.74
CA GLY A 101 -18.62 4.85 -2.13
C GLY A 101 -17.39 3.96 -2.30
N TRP A 102 -16.41 4.05 -1.38
CA TRP A 102 -15.24 3.19 -1.44
C TRP A 102 -15.57 1.73 -1.18
N GLN A 103 -16.47 1.41 -0.23
CA GLN A 103 -16.95 0.04 -0.06
C GLN A 103 -17.68 -0.48 -1.31
N LEU A 104 -18.47 0.37 -1.98
CA LEU A 104 -19.14 0.00 -3.24
C LEU A 104 -18.12 -0.28 -4.35
N VAL A 105 -17.04 0.53 -4.48
CA VAL A 105 -15.94 0.25 -5.41
C VAL A 105 -15.33 -1.13 -5.14
N ILE A 106 -15.01 -1.42 -3.88
CA ILE A 106 -14.41 -2.70 -3.49
C ILE A 106 -15.31 -3.88 -3.84
N LEU A 107 -16.60 -3.79 -3.53
CA LEU A 107 -17.57 -4.85 -3.87
C LEU A 107 -17.76 -5.02 -5.39
N SER A 108 -17.77 -3.91 -6.12
CA SER A 108 -17.85 -3.96 -7.59
C SER A 108 -16.61 -4.63 -8.19
N ALA A 109 -15.41 -4.35 -7.66
CA ALA A 109 -14.18 -5.03 -8.06
C ALA A 109 -14.22 -6.52 -7.72
N ALA A 110 -14.71 -6.88 -6.52
CA ALA A 110 -14.83 -8.26 -6.07
C ALA A 110 -15.77 -9.11 -6.95
N ILE A 111 -16.70 -8.47 -7.64
CA ILE A 111 -17.62 -9.13 -8.58
C ILE A 111 -17.05 -9.12 -10.00
N SER A 112 -16.60 -7.96 -10.51
CA SER A 112 -16.20 -7.78 -11.91
C SER A 112 -14.93 -8.56 -12.27
N LEU A 113 -13.93 -8.58 -11.41
CA LEU A 113 -12.64 -9.22 -11.70
C LEU A 113 -12.76 -10.76 -11.84
N PRO A 114 -13.40 -11.50 -10.92
CA PRO A 114 -13.64 -12.93 -11.12
C PRO A 114 -14.49 -13.24 -12.35
N LEU A 115 -15.45 -12.38 -12.70
CA LEU A 115 -16.26 -12.53 -13.92
C LEU A 115 -15.46 -12.23 -15.20
N GLY A 116 -14.26 -11.65 -15.10
CA GLY A 116 -13.37 -11.34 -16.20
C GLY A 116 -13.65 -10.00 -16.87
N PHE A 117 -14.42 -9.12 -16.24
CA PHE A 117 -14.63 -7.74 -16.70
C PHE A 117 -13.46 -6.89 -16.23
N THR A 118 -12.46 -6.73 -17.11
CA THR A 118 -11.21 -6.09 -16.78
C THR A 118 -10.59 -5.40 -17.99
N SER A 119 -9.93 -4.26 -17.74
CA SER A 119 -9.08 -3.58 -18.73
C SER A 119 -7.71 -4.26 -18.90
N SER A 120 -7.34 -5.19 -18.00
CA SER A 120 -6.02 -5.86 -17.94
C SER A 120 -4.83 -4.94 -17.69
N LYS A 121 -5.03 -3.71 -17.23
CA LYS A 121 -3.96 -2.80 -16.81
C LYS A 121 -3.58 -3.05 -15.35
N GLU A 122 -2.32 -3.28 -15.06
CA GLU A 122 -1.83 -3.54 -13.69
C GLU A 122 -2.18 -2.37 -12.75
N TYR A 123 -2.77 -2.67 -11.59
CA TYR A 123 -3.29 -1.70 -10.60
C TYR A 123 -4.46 -0.82 -11.10
N ALA A 124 -4.94 -1.03 -12.31
CA ALA A 124 -6.04 -0.30 -12.94
C ALA A 124 -6.90 -1.25 -13.79
N GLU A 125 -7.15 -2.43 -13.25
CA GLU A 125 -7.82 -3.52 -13.95
C GLU A 125 -9.31 -3.27 -14.16
N LEU A 126 -9.92 -2.31 -13.45
CA LEU A 126 -11.37 -2.09 -13.45
C LEU A 126 -11.84 -1.43 -14.74
N GLU A 127 -13.10 -1.64 -15.08
CA GLU A 127 -13.72 -1.05 -16.27
C GLU A 127 -14.35 0.32 -15.96
N TRP A 128 -14.52 1.11 -16.97
CA TRP A 128 -14.87 2.53 -16.94
C TRP A 128 -16.02 2.94 -16.00
N PRO A 129 -17.11 2.16 -15.77
CA PRO A 129 -18.15 2.59 -14.83
C PRO A 129 -17.63 2.64 -13.39
N ILE A 130 -16.75 1.70 -13.02
CA ILE A 130 -16.13 1.65 -11.70
C ILE A 130 -15.07 2.75 -11.59
N ASP A 131 -14.31 3.03 -12.66
CA ASP A 131 -13.33 4.12 -12.70
C ASP A 131 -13.97 5.49 -12.48
N ILE A 132 -15.17 5.71 -13.03
CA ILE A 132 -15.97 6.92 -12.77
C ILE A 132 -16.35 7.00 -11.28
N LEU A 133 -16.82 5.89 -10.70
CA LEU A 133 -17.14 5.86 -9.27
C LEU A 133 -15.92 6.13 -8.39
N ILE A 134 -14.76 5.55 -8.72
CA ILE A 134 -13.47 5.83 -8.06
C ILE A 134 -13.17 7.32 -8.14
N THR A 135 -13.29 7.93 -9.32
CA THR A 135 -13.05 9.36 -9.52
C THR A 135 -13.96 10.21 -8.63
N LEU A 136 -15.25 9.91 -8.55
CA LEU A 136 -16.20 10.65 -7.72
C LEU A 136 -15.86 10.56 -6.23
N VAL A 137 -15.56 9.35 -5.76
CA VAL A 137 -15.15 9.12 -4.36
C VAL A 137 -13.83 9.84 -4.05
N TRP A 138 -12.87 9.78 -4.98
CA TRP A 138 -11.56 10.40 -4.80
C TRP A 138 -11.61 11.92 -4.79
N VAL A 139 -12.43 12.54 -5.65
CA VAL A 139 -12.68 13.97 -5.64
C VAL A 139 -13.35 14.40 -4.32
N ALA A 140 -14.34 13.64 -3.86
CA ALA A 140 -14.96 13.88 -2.56
C ALA A 140 -13.95 13.78 -1.41
N TYR A 141 -13.04 12.79 -1.45
CA TYR A 141 -11.95 12.65 -0.50
C TYR A 141 -11.02 13.86 -0.51
N ALA A 142 -10.62 14.33 -1.69
CA ALA A 142 -9.79 15.53 -1.84
C ALA A 142 -10.49 16.76 -1.26
N VAL A 143 -11.77 16.96 -1.55
CA VAL A 143 -12.57 18.08 -1.01
C VAL A 143 -12.62 18.03 0.52
N VAL A 144 -12.88 16.86 1.11
CA VAL A 144 -12.92 16.71 2.58
C VAL A 144 -11.55 16.99 3.20
N PHE A 145 -10.48 16.39 2.65
CA PHE A 145 -9.13 16.56 3.22
C PHE A 145 -8.64 18.01 3.10
N PHE A 146 -8.66 18.58 1.90
CA PHE A 146 -8.15 19.94 1.67
C PHE A 146 -9.07 21.00 2.29
N GLY A 147 -10.39 20.80 2.27
CA GLY A 147 -11.33 21.66 2.97
C GLY A 147 -11.06 21.71 4.47
N THR A 148 -10.76 20.57 5.09
CA THR A 148 -10.35 20.50 6.50
C THR A 148 -9.03 21.24 6.72
N LEU A 149 -8.05 21.05 5.84
CA LEU A 149 -6.74 21.70 5.92
C LEU A 149 -6.85 23.23 5.77
N MET A 150 -7.74 23.72 4.91
CA MET A 150 -8.00 25.15 4.73
C MET A 150 -8.64 25.80 5.96
N GLN A 151 -9.46 25.07 6.71
CA GLN A 151 -10.12 25.53 7.93
C GLN A 151 -9.25 25.39 9.19
N ARG A 152 -7.98 25.01 9.05
CA ARG A 152 -7.10 24.75 10.19
C ARG A 152 -6.99 25.98 11.12
N ARG A 153 -6.99 25.71 12.43
CA ARG A 153 -6.78 26.71 13.47
C ARG A 153 -5.29 26.88 13.85
N ILE A 154 -4.43 26.06 13.29
CA ILE A 154 -2.98 26.07 13.49
C ILE A 154 -2.31 26.67 12.25
N LYS A 155 -1.36 27.60 12.43
CA LYS A 155 -0.71 28.29 11.30
C LYS A 155 0.10 27.38 10.39
N HIS A 156 0.88 26.46 10.97
CA HIS A 156 1.71 25.54 10.21
C HIS A 156 0.91 24.31 9.76
N ILE A 157 1.38 23.66 8.68
CA ILE A 157 0.88 22.38 8.19
C ILE A 157 1.87 21.30 8.62
N TYR A 158 1.40 20.34 9.41
CA TYR A 158 2.26 19.25 9.88
C TYR A 158 2.71 18.35 8.72
N VAL A 159 3.95 17.86 8.77
CA VAL A 159 4.60 17.12 7.67
C VAL A 159 3.79 15.91 7.16
N ALA A 160 3.09 15.18 8.03
CA ALA A 160 2.22 14.09 7.61
C ALA A 160 1.16 14.53 6.59
N ASN A 161 0.60 15.74 6.77
CA ASN A 161 -0.40 16.29 5.84
C ASN A 161 0.20 16.67 4.47
N TRP A 162 1.49 16.96 4.39
CA TRP A 162 2.13 17.17 3.08
C TRP A 162 2.12 15.88 2.27
N PHE A 163 2.51 14.78 2.90
CA PHE A 163 2.52 13.46 2.26
C PHE A 163 1.11 12.98 1.89
N PHE A 164 0.13 13.14 2.79
CA PHE A 164 -1.27 12.82 2.47
C PHE A 164 -1.82 13.70 1.35
N GLY A 165 -1.53 15.00 1.35
CA GLY A 165 -1.95 15.92 0.29
C GLY A 165 -1.33 15.55 -1.07
N ALA A 166 -0.03 15.27 -1.12
CA ALA A 166 0.65 14.84 -2.33
C ALA A 166 0.07 13.52 -2.88
N PHE A 167 -0.15 12.56 -2.00
CA PHE A 167 -0.79 11.29 -2.34
C PHE A 167 -2.19 11.49 -2.95
N ILE A 168 -3.05 12.27 -2.30
CA ILE A 168 -4.44 12.48 -2.75
C ILE A 168 -4.47 13.15 -4.12
N LEU A 169 -3.68 14.22 -4.32
CA LEU A 169 -3.66 14.96 -5.59
C LEU A 169 -3.07 14.13 -6.72
N THR A 170 -1.93 13.51 -6.48
CA THR A 170 -1.23 12.78 -7.53
C THR A 170 -2.02 11.55 -7.98
N VAL A 171 -2.61 10.79 -7.05
CA VAL A 171 -3.42 9.63 -7.40
C VAL A 171 -4.67 10.03 -8.19
N ALA A 172 -5.30 11.17 -7.90
CA ALA A 172 -6.40 11.69 -8.71
C ALA A 172 -5.99 11.89 -10.16
N VAL A 173 -4.87 12.58 -10.39
CA VAL A 173 -4.35 12.85 -11.75
C VAL A 173 -3.97 11.55 -12.46
N LEU A 174 -3.24 10.68 -11.79
CA LEU A 174 -2.82 9.38 -12.32
C LEU A 174 -4.01 8.53 -12.75
N HIS A 175 -5.01 8.39 -11.88
CA HIS A 175 -6.20 7.59 -12.17
C HIS A 175 -6.98 8.15 -13.35
N ILE A 176 -7.28 9.44 -13.37
CA ILE A 176 -8.06 10.06 -14.45
C ILE A 176 -7.37 9.86 -15.80
N PHE A 177 -6.07 10.16 -15.90
CA PHE A 177 -5.37 10.06 -17.18
C PHE A 177 -5.18 8.62 -17.64
N ASN A 178 -4.87 7.69 -16.73
CA ASN A 178 -4.68 6.28 -17.10
C ASN A 178 -5.99 5.56 -17.47
N SER A 179 -7.12 5.99 -16.90
CA SER A 179 -8.44 5.37 -17.13
C SER A 179 -9.21 6.01 -18.30
N LEU A 180 -8.61 6.92 -19.05
CA LEU A 180 -9.24 7.48 -20.27
C LEU A 180 -9.47 6.36 -21.29
N ALA A 181 -10.74 6.13 -21.64
CA ALA A 181 -11.14 5.02 -22.49
C ALA A 181 -12.34 5.37 -23.36
N TYR A 182 -12.50 4.67 -24.46
CA TYR A 182 -13.70 4.66 -25.30
C TYR A 182 -14.62 3.51 -24.85
N PRO A 183 -15.78 3.77 -24.23
CA PRO A 183 -16.75 2.75 -23.86
C PRO A 183 -17.35 2.05 -25.08
N ILE A 184 -17.38 0.72 -25.07
CA ILE A 184 -18.06 -0.10 -26.08
C ILE A 184 -19.32 -0.72 -25.47
N SER A 185 -19.26 -1.15 -24.22
CA SER A 185 -20.38 -1.64 -23.43
C SER A 185 -20.16 -1.27 -21.95
N LEU A 186 -21.10 -1.62 -21.08
CA LEU A 186 -20.92 -1.41 -19.63
C LEU A 186 -19.74 -2.19 -19.03
N THR A 187 -19.31 -3.26 -19.69
CA THR A 187 -18.27 -4.18 -19.20
C THR A 187 -17.04 -4.22 -20.09
N LYS A 188 -16.96 -3.32 -21.09
CA LYS A 188 -15.83 -3.26 -22.01
C LYS A 188 -15.56 -1.86 -22.52
N SER A 189 -14.29 -1.48 -22.49
CA SER A 189 -13.76 -0.25 -23.08
C SER A 189 -12.40 -0.51 -23.73
N TYR A 190 -11.93 0.47 -24.52
CA TYR A 190 -10.58 0.50 -25.07
C TYR A 190 -9.88 1.79 -24.68
N SER A 191 -8.58 1.69 -24.37
CA SER A 191 -7.75 2.86 -24.05
C SER A 191 -7.79 3.89 -25.20
N VAL A 192 -7.76 5.18 -24.84
CA VAL A 192 -7.56 6.26 -25.82
C VAL A 192 -6.12 6.29 -26.35
N TYR A 193 -5.18 5.67 -25.66
CA TYR A 193 -3.79 5.57 -26.05
C TYR A 193 -3.55 4.30 -26.85
N ALA A 194 -2.53 4.31 -27.72
CA ALA A 194 -2.22 3.18 -28.59
C ALA A 194 -0.76 2.74 -28.46
N GLY A 195 -0.54 1.43 -28.60
CA GLY A 195 0.79 0.84 -28.66
C GLY A 195 1.65 1.14 -27.42
N VAL A 196 2.90 1.51 -27.64
CA VAL A 196 3.85 1.80 -26.54
C VAL A 196 3.47 3.04 -25.75
N GLN A 197 2.66 3.94 -26.29
CA GLN A 197 2.13 5.09 -25.54
C GLN A 197 1.15 4.63 -24.45
N ASP A 198 0.30 3.64 -24.74
CA ASP A 198 -0.59 3.05 -23.73
C ASP A 198 0.22 2.39 -22.60
N ALA A 199 1.25 1.63 -22.95
CA ALA A 199 2.16 1.04 -21.97
C ALA A 199 2.88 2.11 -21.15
N MET A 200 3.30 3.23 -21.76
CA MET A 200 3.96 4.32 -21.05
C MET A 200 3.03 5.03 -20.08
N VAL A 201 1.80 5.35 -20.47
CA VAL A 201 0.80 5.97 -19.59
C VAL A 201 0.42 5.00 -18.46
N GLN A 202 0.23 3.71 -18.78
CA GLN A 202 -0.08 2.69 -17.79
C GLN A 202 1.04 2.55 -16.75
N TRP A 203 2.31 2.58 -17.15
CA TRP A 203 3.41 2.46 -16.18
C TRP A 203 3.82 3.78 -15.53
N TRP A 204 3.51 4.93 -16.14
CA TRP A 204 3.50 6.19 -15.42
C TRP A 204 2.49 6.13 -14.26
N TYR A 205 1.27 5.61 -14.49
CA TYR A 205 0.31 5.32 -13.44
C TYR A 205 0.82 4.23 -12.49
N GLY A 206 1.21 3.07 -12.99
CA GLY A 206 1.53 1.89 -12.17
C GLY A 206 2.69 2.14 -11.20
N HIS A 207 3.80 2.72 -11.70
CA HIS A 207 4.91 3.09 -10.83
C HIS A 207 4.54 4.18 -9.82
N ASN A 208 3.79 5.20 -10.25
CA ASN A 208 3.37 6.28 -9.35
C ASN A 208 2.24 5.85 -8.40
N ALA A 209 1.46 4.82 -8.71
CA ALA A 209 0.57 4.19 -7.75
C ALA A 209 1.36 3.59 -6.58
N VAL A 210 2.48 2.91 -6.81
CA VAL A 210 3.35 2.47 -5.72
C VAL A 210 4.11 3.64 -5.07
N GLY A 211 4.49 4.67 -5.84
CA GLY A 211 5.19 5.86 -5.33
C GLY A 211 4.33 6.79 -4.49
N PHE A 212 3.10 7.03 -4.87
CA PHE A 212 2.22 7.96 -4.16
C PHE A 212 1.17 7.27 -3.31
N PHE A 213 0.50 6.22 -3.79
CA PHE A 213 -0.45 5.49 -2.96
C PHE A 213 0.28 4.65 -1.90
N LEU A 214 1.17 3.74 -2.30
CA LEU A 214 1.83 2.82 -1.37
C LEU A 214 3.06 3.41 -0.65
N THR A 215 3.60 4.54 -1.10
CA THR A 215 4.76 5.15 -0.43
C THR A 215 4.39 6.49 0.21
N ALA A 216 4.06 7.53 -0.55
CA ALA A 216 3.80 8.86 0.02
C ALA A 216 2.64 8.85 1.04
N GLY A 217 1.53 8.18 0.75
CA GLY A 217 0.42 8.03 1.69
C GLY A 217 0.85 7.38 3.02
N PHE A 218 1.62 6.30 2.96
CA PHE A 218 2.10 5.58 4.15
C PHE A 218 3.24 6.30 4.87
N LEU A 219 4.01 7.15 4.18
CA LEU A 219 4.93 8.08 4.84
C LEU A 219 4.19 9.12 5.69
N GLY A 220 3.00 9.52 5.27
CA GLY A 220 2.12 10.32 6.13
C GLY A 220 1.79 9.61 7.44
N ILE A 221 1.54 8.29 7.40
CA ILE A 221 1.35 7.47 8.61
C ILE A 221 2.63 7.44 9.44
N MET A 222 3.79 7.17 8.84
CA MET A 222 5.09 7.15 9.52
C MET A 222 5.35 8.43 10.29
N TYR A 223 5.23 9.59 9.64
CA TYR A 223 5.53 10.89 10.24
C TYR A 223 4.57 11.29 11.37
N TYR A 224 3.41 10.66 11.48
CA TYR A 224 2.51 10.92 12.60
C TYR A 224 2.61 9.86 13.69
N PHE A 225 2.52 8.58 13.34
CA PHE A 225 2.33 7.51 14.33
C PHE A 225 3.62 7.11 15.06
N ILE A 226 4.79 7.15 14.39
CA ILE A 226 6.06 6.87 15.09
C ILE A 226 6.34 7.90 16.17
N PRO A 227 6.35 9.23 15.88
CA PRO A 227 6.52 10.25 16.91
C PRO A 227 5.52 10.14 18.06
N LYS A 228 4.24 9.84 17.74
CA LYS A 228 3.19 9.68 18.75
C LYS A 228 3.37 8.44 19.61
N GLN A 229 3.75 7.31 19.03
CA GLN A 229 3.94 6.07 19.76
C GLN A 229 5.18 6.10 20.65
N VAL A 230 6.29 6.66 20.14
CA VAL A 230 7.53 6.80 20.93
C VAL A 230 7.50 7.99 21.89
N ASN A 231 6.52 8.90 21.73
CA ASN A 231 6.40 10.15 22.46
C ASN A 231 7.65 11.03 22.35
N GLN A 232 8.10 11.25 21.10
CA GLN A 232 9.21 12.13 20.76
C GLN A 232 8.90 12.89 19.46
N PRO A 233 9.49 14.08 19.23
CA PRO A 233 9.38 14.77 17.97
C PRO A 233 10.10 13.99 16.87
N VAL A 234 9.74 14.27 15.60
CA VAL A 234 10.50 13.78 14.44
C VAL A 234 11.98 14.17 14.58
N TYR A 235 12.87 13.24 14.30
CA TYR A 235 14.32 13.42 14.46
C TYR A 235 14.85 14.69 13.77
N SER A 236 14.46 14.90 12.51
CA SER A 236 14.89 16.08 11.76
C SER A 236 13.76 16.65 10.89
N TYR A 237 13.30 17.84 11.24
CA TYR A 237 12.35 18.57 10.41
C TYR A 237 12.94 18.97 9.04
N ARG A 238 14.22 19.38 9.01
CA ARG A 238 14.91 19.72 7.76
C ARG A 238 15.00 18.51 6.82
N LEU A 239 15.32 17.35 7.36
CA LEU A 239 15.35 16.10 6.58
C LEU A 239 13.96 15.74 6.06
N SER A 240 12.88 16.02 6.82
CA SER A 240 11.51 15.84 6.35
C SER A 240 11.20 16.70 5.11
N VAL A 241 11.67 17.94 5.08
CA VAL A 241 11.49 18.85 3.94
C VAL A 241 12.22 18.33 2.71
N VAL A 242 13.49 17.93 2.87
CA VAL A 242 14.29 17.35 1.77
C VAL A 242 13.67 16.07 1.26
N HIS A 243 13.28 15.17 2.18
CA HIS A 243 12.62 13.91 1.84
C HIS A 243 11.36 14.15 1.01
N PHE A 244 10.46 15.03 1.48
CA PHE A 244 9.19 15.29 0.80
C PHE A 244 9.39 15.80 -0.62
N TRP A 245 10.12 16.90 -0.80
CA TRP A 245 10.27 17.50 -2.11
C TRP A 245 11.08 16.65 -3.09
N ALA A 246 12.13 16.01 -2.61
CA ALA A 246 12.94 15.15 -3.46
C ALA A 246 12.19 13.91 -3.91
N ILE A 247 11.42 13.25 -3.02
CA ILE A 247 10.68 12.04 -3.39
C ILE A 247 9.50 12.35 -4.33
N VAL A 248 8.74 13.41 -4.06
CA VAL A 248 7.61 13.82 -4.90
C VAL A 248 8.09 14.16 -6.31
N PHE A 249 9.19 14.90 -6.44
CA PHE A 249 9.72 15.25 -7.75
C PHE A 249 10.27 14.04 -8.52
N THR A 250 11.05 13.18 -7.86
CA THR A 250 11.76 12.09 -8.55
C THR A 250 10.87 10.91 -8.92
N TYR A 251 9.84 10.59 -8.14
CA TYR A 251 8.93 9.49 -8.46
C TYR A 251 8.25 9.64 -9.82
N ILE A 252 7.85 10.86 -10.18
CA ILE A 252 7.07 11.12 -11.40
C ILE A 252 7.79 10.63 -12.66
N TRP A 253 9.12 10.61 -12.66
CA TRP A 253 9.95 10.28 -13.83
C TRP A 253 10.43 8.84 -13.88
N ALA A 254 10.27 8.06 -12.83
CA ALA A 254 10.86 6.74 -12.70
C ALA A 254 10.10 5.63 -13.46
N GLY A 255 8.81 5.84 -13.81
CA GLY A 255 7.94 4.84 -14.44
C GLY A 255 8.50 4.08 -15.64
N PRO A 256 9.24 4.70 -16.56
CA PRO A 256 9.78 4.01 -17.74
C PRO A 256 10.74 2.86 -17.44
N HIS A 257 11.23 2.70 -16.21
CA HIS A 257 12.04 1.55 -15.84
C HIS A 257 11.27 0.21 -15.92
N HIS A 258 9.94 0.24 -15.92
CA HIS A 258 9.12 -0.94 -16.18
C HIS A 258 9.11 -1.37 -17.66
N LEU A 259 9.61 -0.53 -18.55
CA LEU A 259 9.56 -0.71 -20.00
C LEU A 259 10.94 -0.83 -20.64
N HIS A 260 11.93 -1.31 -19.87
CA HIS A 260 13.24 -1.66 -20.41
C HIS A 260 13.11 -2.76 -21.49
N TYR A 261 13.90 -2.65 -22.54
CA TYR A 261 13.93 -3.59 -23.67
C TYR A 261 12.61 -3.71 -24.44
N THR A 262 11.77 -2.66 -24.37
CA THR A 262 10.55 -2.54 -25.18
C THR A 262 10.75 -1.59 -26.35
N ALA A 263 9.69 -1.35 -27.14
CA ALA A 263 9.68 -0.37 -28.23
C ALA A 263 9.68 1.11 -27.76
N LEU A 264 9.69 1.37 -26.45
CA LEU A 264 9.84 2.72 -25.92
C LEU A 264 11.23 3.26 -26.28
N PRO A 265 11.37 4.56 -26.69
CA PRO A 265 12.68 5.13 -26.99
C PRO A 265 13.69 4.93 -25.85
N ASP A 266 14.94 4.60 -26.20
CA ASP A 266 15.96 4.24 -25.21
C ASP A 266 16.27 5.35 -24.21
N TRP A 267 16.24 6.61 -24.67
CA TRP A 267 16.44 7.75 -23.76
C TRP A 267 15.38 7.84 -22.66
N THR A 268 14.12 7.47 -22.96
CA THR A 268 13.03 7.44 -21.97
C THR A 268 13.25 6.31 -20.96
N GLN A 269 13.68 5.14 -21.42
CA GLN A 269 14.05 4.03 -20.54
C GLN A 269 15.21 4.42 -19.62
N SER A 270 16.21 5.12 -20.16
CA SER A 270 17.37 5.62 -19.40
C SER A 270 16.98 6.68 -18.37
N ILE A 271 16.05 7.58 -18.66
CA ILE A 271 15.48 8.51 -17.68
C ILE A 271 14.83 7.73 -16.53
N GLY A 272 14.00 6.73 -16.83
CA GLY A 272 13.40 5.88 -15.82
C GLY A 272 14.43 5.24 -14.87
N MET A 273 15.52 4.71 -15.42
CA MET A 273 16.63 4.16 -14.64
C MET A 273 17.30 5.22 -13.76
N VAL A 274 17.68 6.36 -14.33
CA VAL A 274 18.41 7.42 -13.61
C VAL A 274 17.59 7.99 -12.47
N PHE A 275 16.31 8.32 -12.71
CA PHE A 275 15.44 8.82 -11.66
C PHE A 275 15.14 7.77 -10.58
N SER A 276 15.09 6.49 -10.95
CA SER A 276 14.97 5.40 -9.96
C SER A 276 16.20 5.32 -9.06
N LEU A 277 17.41 5.48 -9.59
CA LEU A 277 18.63 5.52 -8.80
C LEU A 277 18.70 6.76 -7.88
N ILE A 278 18.25 7.91 -8.35
CA ILE A 278 18.18 9.15 -7.56
C ILE A 278 17.22 8.96 -6.37
N LEU A 279 16.13 8.20 -6.53
CA LEU A 279 15.16 7.91 -5.47
C LEU A 279 15.76 7.24 -4.22
N LEU A 280 16.89 6.56 -4.35
CA LEU A 280 17.55 5.92 -3.23
C LEU A 280 17.90 6.93 -2.12
N ALA A 281 18.43 8.08 -2.47
CA ALA A 281 18.85 9.10 -1.51
C ALA A 281 17.68 9.65 -0.66
N PRO A 282 16.58 10.19 -1.24
CA PRO A 282 15.47 10.67 -0.43
C PRO A 282 14.74 9.55 0.32
N SER A 283 14.59 8.36 -0.25
CA SER A 283 13.93 7.25 0.42
C SER A 283 14.68 6.81 1.67
N TRP A 284 15.99 6.68 1.58
CA TRP A 284 16.82 6.37 2.75
C TRP A 284 16.91 7.53 3.75
N GLY A 285 16.87 8.78 3.27
CA GLY A 285 16.71 9.94 4.13
C GLY A 285 15.43 9.85 4.97
N GLY A 286 14.32 9.44 4.39
CA GLY A 286 13.07 9.18 5.09
C GLY A 286 13.15 8.01 6.08
N MET A 287 13.76 6.89 5.67
CA MET A 287 14.01 5.75 6.55
C MET A 287 14.84 6.16 7.77
N ILE A 288 15.96 6.84 7.56
CA ILE A 288 16.83 7.33 8.65
C ILE A 288 16.04 8.26 9.58
N ASN A 289 15.27 9.19 9.03
CA ASN A 289 14.47 10.13 9.83
C ASN A 289 13.43 9.40 10.69
N GLY A 290 12.74 8.39 10.12
CA GLY A 290 11.77 7.56 10.85
C GLY A 290 12.43 6.75 11.98
N ILE A 291 13.49 6.04 11.67
CA ILE A 291 14.21 5.19 12.64
C ILE A 291 14.87 6.04 13.74
N MET A 292 15.56 7.11 13.38
CA MET A 292 16.24 7.98 14.33
C MET A 292 15.31 8.80 15.23
N THR A 293 14.01 8.83 14.90
CA THR A 293 12.99 9.36 15.82
C THR A 293 12.96 8.59 17.15
N LEU A 294 13.50 7.37 17.19
CA LEU A 294 13.69 6.59 18.43
C LEU A 294 15.00 6.92 19.16
N SER A 295 15.80 7.87 18.70
CA SER A 295 17.07 8.20 19.36
C SER A 295 16.85 8.56 20.84
N GLY A 296 17.56 7.89 21.73
CA GLY A 296 17.35 7.99 23.18
C GLY A 296 16.20 7.15 23.76
N ALA A 297 15.38 6.51 22.93
CA ALA A 297 14.21 5.73 23.35
C ALA A 297 14.17 4.28 22.81
N TRP A 298 15.30 3.75 22.35
CA TRP A 298 15.40 2.39 21.79
C TRP A 298 14.94 1.29 22.73
N HIS A 299 15.05 1.49 24.04
CA HIS A 299 14.60 0.55 25.06
C HIS A 299 13.10 0.26 24.97
N LYS A 300 12.28 1.20 24.45
CA LYS A 300 10.82 1.03 24.28
C LYS A 300 10.47 -0.09 23.31
N LEU A 301 11.34 -0.42 22.35
CA LEU A 301 11.11 -1.55 21.43
C LEU A 301 10.99 -2.90 22.16
N ARG A 302 11.57 -3.03 23.36
CA ARG A 302 11.50 -4.28 24.14
C ARG A 302 10.12 -4.52 24.73
N THR A 303 9.37 -3.47 25.02
CA THR A 303 8.12 -3.53 25.78
C THR A 303 6.88 -3.10 24.99
N ASP A 304 7.06 -2.38 23.88
CA ASP A 304 5.97 -1.86 23.05
C ASP A 304 5.92 -2.59 21.69
N PRO A 305 5.04 -3.60 21.54
CA PRO A 305 4.94 -4.32 20.27
C PRO A 305 4.32 -3.48 19.13
N VAL A 306 3.53 -2.44 19.44
CA VAL A 306 3.02 -1.52 18.41
C VAL A 306 4.19 -0.76 17.77
N LEU A 307 5.13 -0.32 18.61
CA LEU A 307 6.33 0.35 18.13
C LEU A 307 7.21 -0.58 17.30
N LYS A 308 7.28 -1.88 17.61
CA LYS A 308 7.97 -2.89 16.79
C LYS A 308 7.40 -2.92 15.36
N PHE A 309 6.07 -2.97 15.21
CA PHE A 309 5.42 -2.92 13.89
C PHE A 309 5.83 -1.67 13.11
N LEU A 310 5.78 -0.51 13.73
CA LEU A 310 6.08 0.76 13.09
C LEU A 310 7.55 0.87 12.66
N VAL A 311 8.49 0.41 13.49
CA VAL A 311 9.93 0.49 13.20
C VAL A 311 10.37 -0.54 12.16
N VAL A 312 9.90 -1.77 12.27
CA VAL A 312 10.20 -2.82 11.29
C VAL A 312 9.62 -2.46 9.92
N SER A 313 8.44 -1.83 9.87
CA SER A 313 7.91 -1.33 8.60
C SER A 313 8.84 -0.34 7.91
N VAL A 314 9.44 0.60 8.66
CA VAL A 314 10.39 1.58 8.10
C VAL A 314 11.67 0.90 7.62
N SER A 315 12.11 -0.17 8.29
CA SER A 315 13.25 -0.98 7.83
C SER A 315 12.95 -1.67 6.50
N PHE A 316 11.74 -2.23 6.35
CA PHE A 316 11.29 -2.78 5.06
C PHE A 316 11.11 -1.72 3.99
N TYR A 317 10.68 -0.51 4.35
CA TYR A 317 10.67 0.63 3.44
C TYR A 317 12.06 0.91 2.87
N GLY A 318 13.07 0.98 3.74
CA GLY A 318 14.47 1.17 3.31
C GLY A 318 14.98 0.04 2.43
N MET A 319 14.65 -1.20 2.76
CA MET A 319 15.05 -2.38 1.96
C MET A 319 14.38 -2.37 0.58
N SER A 320 13.07 -2.17 0.51
CA SER A 320 12.33 -2.14 -0.76
C SER A 320 12.78 -1.00 -1.67
N THR A 321 13.08 0.17 -1.09
CA THR A 321 13.55 1.34 -1.83
C THR A 321 15.06 1.32 -2.13
N PHE A 322 15.79 0.34 -1.65
CA PHE A 322 17.11 -0.04 -2.17
C PHE A 322 16.97 -1.01 -3.34
N GLU A 323 16.14 -2.03 -3.18
CA GLU A 323 15.95 -3.10 -4.16
C GLU A 323 15.32 -2.56 -5.47
N GLY A 324 14.31 -1.69 -5.37
CA GLY A 324 13.65 -1.09 -6.55
C GLY A 324 14.61 -0.35 -7.49
N PRO A 325 15.39 0.61 -7.00
CA PRO A 325 16.44 1.26 -7.79
C PRO A 325 17.48 0.30 -8.36
N MET A 326 17.90 -0.72 -7.62
CA MET A 326 18.81 -1.74 -8.11
C MET A 326 18.20 -2.52 -9.28
N MET A 327 16.95 -2.95 -9.17
CA MET A 327 16.22 -3.64 -10.24
C MET A 327 15.91 -2.74 -11.45
N ALA A 328 15.92 -1.43 -11.29
CA ALA A 328 15.78 -0.47 -12.38
C ALA A 328 17.03 -0.34 -13.26
N ILE A 329 18.20 -0.78 -12.80
CA ILE A 329 19.42 -0.83 -13.61
C ILE A 329 19.21 -1.82 -14.76
N LYS A 330 19.42 -1.39 -16.01
CA LYS A 330 19.11 -2.20 -17.19
C LYS A 330 19.67 -3.63 -17.12
N THR A 331 20.94 -3.81 -16.73
CA THR A 331 21.57 -5.12 -16.64
C THR A 331 20.95 -6.01 -15.55
N VAL A 332 20.56 -5.45 -14.40
CA VAL A 332 19.84 -6.16 -13.34
C VAL A 332 18.41 -6.46 -13.77
N ASN A 333 17.75 -5.49 -14.40
CA ASN A 333 16.40 -5.64 -14.93
C ASN A 333 16.30 -6.78 -15.97
N ALA A 334 17.30 -6.92 -16.82
CA ALA A 334 17.38 -8.03 -17.79
C ALA A 334 17.36 -9.42 -17.12
N LEU A 335 17.79 -9.52 -15.85
CA LEU A 335 17.72 -10.76 -15.07
C LEU A 335 16.40 -10.87 -14.28
N SER A 336 15.93 -9.76 -13.69
CA SER A 336 14.84 -9.77 -12.72
C SER A 336 13.44 -9.60 -13.34
N HIS A 337 13.33 -8.99 -14.51
CA HIS A 337 12.05 -8.63 -15.11
C HIS A 337 11.21 -9.88 -15.43
N TYR A 338 9.94 -9.87 -15.04
CA TYR A 338 8.98 -10.99 -15.14
C TYR A 338 9.30 -12.22 -14.28
N THR A 339 10.32 -12.21 -13.44
CA THR A 339 10.66 -13.29 -12.54
C THR A 339 9.97 -13.15 -11.17
N ASP A 340 10.02 -14.21 -10.36
CA ASP A 340 9.57 -14.20 -8.96
C ASP A 340 10.36 -13.22 -8.08
N TRP A 341 11.52 -12.74 -8.52
CA TRP A 341 12.24 -11.68 -7.82
C TRP A 341 11.40 -10.39 -7.72
N THR A 342 10.69 -10.03 -8.80
CA THR A 342 9.74 -8.90 -8.78
C THR A 342 8.62 -9.14 -7.75
N ILE A 343 8.15 -10.37 -7.61
CA ILE A 343 7.15 -10.75 -6.60
C ILE A 343 7.72 -10.62 -5.18
N GLY A 344 8.97 -11.04 -4.96
CA GLY A 344 9.68 -10.84 -3.68
C GLY A 344 9.80 -9.36 -3.32
N HIS A 345 10.22 -8.53 -4.28
CA HIS A 345 10.32 -7.08 -4.13
C HIS A 345 8.97 -6.45 -3.74
N VAL A 346 7.93 -6.73 -4.50
CA VAL A 346 6.58 -6.19 -4.23
C VAL A 346 6.09 -6.59 -2.84
N HIS A 347 6.31 -7.84 -2.40
CA HIS A 347 5.85 -8.31 -1.10
C HIS A 347 6.73 -7.81 0.06
N SER A 348 8.02 -7.53 -0.15
CA SER A 348 8.82 -6.82 0.85
C SER A 348 8.25 -5.41 1.13
N GLY A 349 7.78 -4.74 0.10
CA GLY A 349 7.06 -3.47 0.22
C GLY A 349 5.62 -3.62 0.75
N ALA A 350 4.83 -4.51 0.15
CA ALA A 350 3.41 -4.63 0.47
C ALA A 350 3.15 -5.26 1.86
N LEU A 351 3.84 -6.33 2.21
CA LEU A 351 3.71 -6.97 3.54
C LEU A 351 4.58 -6.27 4.58
N GLY A 352 5.84 -6.01 4.24
CA GLY A 352 6.82 -5.46 5.17
C GLY A 352 6.62 -3.99 5.47
N TRP A 353 6.49 -3.14 4.46
CA TRP A 353 6.27 -1.71 4.64
C TRP A 353 4.79 -1.40 4.88
N VAL A 354 3.95 -1.60 3.88
CA VAL A 354 2.54 -1.18 3.91
C VAL A 354 1.74 -1.98 4.94
N GLY A 355 1.89 -3.30 4.98
CA GLY A 355 1.18 -4.16 5.92
C GLY A 355 1.54 -3.83 7.37
N MET A 356 2.82 -3.85 7.71
CA MET A 356 3.27 -3.64 9.09
C MET A 356 2.91 -2.24 9.60
N ILE A 357 3.08 -1.18 8.80
CA ILE A 357 2.75 0.17 9.24
C ILE A 357 1.23 0.36 9.40
N SER A 358 0.42 -0.25 8.54
CA SER A 358 -1.04 -0.23 8.66
C SER A 358 -1.50 -0.91 9.95
N MET A 359 -0.98 -2.10 10.24
CA MET A 359 -1.31 -2.84 11.46
C MET A 359 -0.87 -2.08 12.70
N GLY A 360 0.35 -1.51 12.71
CA GLY A 360 0.85 -0.66 13.78
C GLY A 360 -0.03 0.56 14.02
N ALA A 361 -0.44 1.25 12.95
CA ALA A 361 -1.36 2.38 13.04
C ALA A 361 -2.74 1.99 13.57
N MET A 362 -3.29 0.85 13.14
CA MET A 362 -4.59 0.36 13.65
C MET A 362 -4.52 -0.03 15.12
N TYR A 363 -3.45 -0.70 15.56
CA TYR A 363 -3.22 -1.00 16.99
C TYR A 363 -3.05 0.28 17.83
N HIS A 364 -2.52 1.36 17.26
CA HIS A 364 -2.47 2.66 17.91
C HIS A 364 -3.85 3.34 17.98
N LEU A 365 -4.62 3.30 16.88
CA LEU A 365 -5.87 4.04 16.72
C LEU A 365 -7.06 3.40 17.42
N ILE A 366 -7.28 2.09 17.22
CA ILE A 366 -8.51 1.42 17.64
C ILE A 366 -8.77 1.56 19.16
N PRO A 367 -7.78 1.37 20.04
CA PRO A 367 -7.99 1.61 21.47
C PRO A 367 -8.49 3.03 21.80
N ARG A 368 -7.93 4.01 21.08
CA ARG A 368 -8.29 5.44 21.26
C ARG A 368 -9.67 5.78 20.69
N LEU A 369 -10.04 5.17 19.57
CA LEU A 369 -11.34 5.39 18.94
C LEU A 369 -12.51 4.75 19.71
N PHE A 370 -12.22 3.70 20.49
CA PHE A 370 -13.22 2.96 21.26
C PHE A 370 -13.05 3.11 22.78
N ASN A 371 -12.25 4.07 23.21
CA ASN A 371 -12.03 4.39 24.63
C ASN A 371 -11.76 3.15 25.49
N ARG A 372 -10.91 2.28 25.01
CA ARG A 372 -10.58 1.01 25.65
C ARG A 372 -9.13 0.63 25.40
N GLU A 373 -8.45 0.10 26.38
CA GLU A 373 -7.17 -0.56 26.16
C GLU A 373 -7.33 -1.76 25.25
N ILE A 374 -6.29 -2.05 24.48
CA ILE A 374 -6.29 -3.22 23.60
C ILE A 374 -6.51 -4.50 24.43
N TYR A 375 -7.32 -5.40 23.94
CA TYR A 375 -7.70 -6.62 24.68
C TYR A 375 -6.49 -7.42 25.14
N SER A 376 -5.46 -7.58 24.30
CA SER A 376 -4.26 -8.32 24.65
C SER A 376 -3.01 -7.80 23.95
N VAL A 377 -2.08 -7.25 24.74
CA VAL A 377 -0.75 -6.85 24.26
C VAL A 377 0.08 -8.06 23.81
N LYS A 378 -0.10 -9.21 24.47
CA LYS A 378 0.58 -10.46 24.11
C LYS A 378 0.18 -10.92 22.70
N LEU A 379 -1.08 -10.76 22.30
CA LEU A 379 -1.52 -11.06 20.94
C LEU A 379 -0.89 -10.13 19.90
N ILE A 380 -0.64 -8.85 20.23
CA ILE A 380 0.09 -7.96 19.34
C ILE A 380 1.52 -8.47 19.13
N ASP A 381 2.21 -8.83 20.21
CA ASP A 381 3.59 -9.32 20.13
C ASP A 381 3.68 -10.64 19.34
N THR A 382 2.76 -11.58 19.59
CA THR A 382 2.66 -12.83 18.82
C THR A 382 2.41 -12.54 17.34
N HIS A 383 1.47 -11.65 17.02
CA HIS A 383 1.20 -11.23 15.63
C HIS A 383 2.44 -10.62 14.97
N PHE A 384 3.17 -9.76 15.69
CA PHE A 384 4.39 -9.16 15.18
C PHE A 384 5.41 -10.21 14.71
N TRP A 385 5.65 -11.24 15.53
CA TRP A 385 6.61 -12.30 15.18
C TRP A 385 6.11 -13.18 14.05
N LEU A 386 4.83 -13.56 14.04
CA LEU A 386 4.25 -14.32 12.93
C LEU A 386 4.33 -13.54 11.62
N ALA A 387 3.97 -12.25 11.63
CA ALA A 387 4.08 -11.40 10.44
C ALA A 387 5.53 -11.31 9.96
N THR A 388 6.48 -11.02 10.84
CA THR A 388 7.90 -10.88 10.48
C THR A 388 8.48 -12.17 9.91
N ILE A 389 8.24 -13.32 10.56
CA ILE A 389 8.69 -14.63 10.08
C ILE A 389 8.04 -14.94 8.72
N GLY A 390 6.73 -14.72 8.60
CA GLY A 390 6.00 -14.94 7.35
C GLY A 390 6.57 -14.13 6.19
N ILE A 391 6.87 -12.84 6.40
CA ILE A 391 7.48 -11.98 5.38
C ILE A 391 8.86 -12.52 4.98
N VAL A 392 9.73 -12.82 5.94
CA VAL A 392 11.10 -13.28 5.66
C VAL A 392 11.09 -14.57 4.84
N LEU A 393 10.27 -15.54 5.21
CA LEU A 393 10.13 -16.80 4.45
C LEU A 393 9.62 -16.52 3.03
N TYR A 394 8.61 -15.68 2.91
CA TYR A 394 8.00 -15.35 1.62
C TYR A 394 8.99 -14.69 0.67
N ILE A 395 9.60 -13.57 1.09
CA ILE A 395 10.46 -12.78 0.21
C ILE A 395 11.76 -13.52 -0.13
N THR A 396 12.35 -14.25 0.82
CA THR A 396 13.59 -14.99 0.57
C THR A 396 13.36 -16.10 -0.45
N SER A 397 12.25 -16.84 -0.35
CA SER A 397 11.93 -17.86 -1.34
C SER A 397 11.73 -17.27 -2.74
N MET A 398 11.09 -16.09 -2.84
CA MET A 398 10.86 -15.43 -4.13
C MET A 398 12.14 -14.81 -4.72
N TRP A 399 13.05 -14.33 -3.89
CA TRP A 399 14.36 -13.85 -4.38
C TRP A 399 15.18 -14.97 -4.96
N ILE A 400 15.29 -16.10 -4.25
CA ILE A 400 16.06 -17.27 -4.74
C ILE A 400 15.40 -17.80 -6.02
N SER A 401 14.10 -18.04 -6.00
CA SER A 401 13.31 -18.50 -7.14
C SER A 401 13.48 -17.57 -8.35
N GLY A 402 13.33 -16.26 -8.16
CA GLY A 402 13.40 -15.29 -9.24
C GLY A 402 14.79 -15.15 -9.86
N ILE A 403 15.85 -15.20 -9.06
CA ILE A 403 17.23 -15.22 -9.58
C ILE A 403 17.47 -16.48 -10.39
N MET A 404 17.05 -17.65 -9.89
CA MET A 404 17.16 -18.91 -10.64
C MET A 404 16.37 -18.87 -11.95
N GLN A 405 15.13 -18.39 -11.95
CA GLN A 405 14.33 -18.20 -13.16
C GLN A 405 15.07 -17.35 -14.19
N GLY A 406 15.55 -16.18 -13.78
CA GLY A 406 16.25 -15.26 -14.68
C GLY A 406 17.51 -15.87 -15.28
N LEU A 407 18.27 -16.64 -14.50
CA LEU A 407 19.46 -17.37 -14.98
C LEU A 407 19.08 -18.48 -15.97
N MET A 408 18.06 -19.26 -15.67
CA MET A 408 17.59 -20.35 -16.55
C MET A 408 17.01 -19.79 -17.87
N TRP A 409 16.24 -18.71 -17.84
CA TRP A 409 15.65 -18.11 -19.04
C TRP A 409 16.69 -17.45 -19.96
N ARG A 410 17.85 -17.13 -19.45
CA ARG A 410 18.96 -16.51 -20.22
C ARG A 410 20.01 -17.53 -20.66
N ALA A 411 19.90 -18.76 -20.22
CA ALA A 411 20.81 -19.81 -20.63
C ALA A 411 20.45 -20.28 -22.05
N VAL A 412 21.35 -20.03 -23.00
CA VAL A 412 21.18 -20.34 -24.43
C VAL A 412 22.35 -21.18 -24.93
N ASN A 413 22.08 -22.06 -25.89
CA ASN A 413 23.07 -22.77 -26.65
C ASN A 413 23.79 -21.83 -27.64
N GLU A 414 24.85 -22.32 -28.29
CA GLU A 414 25.61 -21.53 -29.30
C GLU A 414 24.75 -21.11 -30.49
N ASP A 415 23.73 -21.88 -30.85
CA ASP A 415 22.74 -21.56 -31.90
C ASP A 415 21.62 -20.62 -31.46
N GLY A 416 21.62 -20.15 -30.20
CA GLY A 416 20.62 -19.25 -29.62
C GLY A 416 19.34 -19.93 -29.13
N THR A 417 19.24 -21.27 -29.18
CA THR A 417 18.11 -22.00 -28.57
C THR A 417 18.23 -22.05 -27.05
N LEU A 418 17.08 -22.16 -26.36
CA LEU A 418 17.05 -22.24 -24.89
C LEU A 418 17.65 -23.57 -24.41
N ILE A 419 18.49 -23.53 -23.36
CA ILE A 419 18.99 -24.74 -22.67
C ILE A 419 17.86 -25.38 -21.87
N TYR A 420 17.05 -24.58 -21.19
CA TYR A 420 15.94 -25.05 -20.35
C TYR A 420 14.59 -24.73 -21.00
N SER A 421 13.68 -25.68 -21.00
CA SER A 421 12.30 -25.45 -21.38
C SER A 421 11.57 -24.64 -20.27
N PHE A 422 10.43 -24.06 -20.63
CA PHE A 422 9.56 -23.38 -19.65
C PHE A 422 9.12 -24.33 -18.52
N VAL A 423 8.76 -25.56 -18.86
CA VAL A 423 8.29 -26.57 -17.88
C VAL A 423 9.40 -26.95 -16.91
N GLU A 424 10.64 -27.12 -17.38
CA GLU A 424 11.78 -27.40 -16.50
C GLU A 424 11.96 -26.24 -15.51
N THR A 425 11.89 -24.98 -15.96
CA THR A 425 11.99 -23.83 -15.06
C THR A 425 10.87 -23.83 -14.02
N VAL A 426 9.64 -24.11 -14.41
CA VAL A 426 8.50 -24.18 -13.47
C VAL A 426 8.70 -25.28 -12.42
N ASN A 427 9.19 -26.45 -12.83
CA ASN A 427 9.46 -27.56 -11.91
C ASN A 427 10.51 -27.19 -10.86
N GLU A 428 11.58 -26.50 -11.27
CA GLU A 428 12.63 -26.03 -10.36
C GLU A 428 12.12 -24.97 -9.37
N MET A 429 11.08 -24.20 -9.73
CA MET A 429 10.49 -23.18 -8.84
C MET A 429 9.51 -23.79 -7.82
N HIS A 430 8.99 -24.98 -8.02
CA HIS A 430 7.93 -25.56 -7.19
C HIS A 430 8.28 -25.66 -5.68
N PRO A 431 9.50 -26.03 -5.23
CA PRO A 431 9.85 -26.00 -3.82
C PRO A 431 9.71 -24.61 -3.17
N TYR A 432 10.02 -23.55 -3.93
CA TYR A 432 9.92 -22.16 -3.44
C TYR A 432 8.45 -21.71 -3.34
N TYR A 433 7.56 -22.22 -4.19
CA TYR A 433 6.12 -21.99 -4.06
C TYR A 433 5.54 -22.59 -2.77
N LEU A 434 6.04 -23.73 -2.32
CA LEU A 434 5.69 -24.28 -1.00
C LEU A 434 6.12 -23.37 0.15
N ILE A 435 7.35 -22.84 0.10
CA ILE A 435 7.86 -21.92 1.13
C ILE A 435 7.09 -20.59 1.10
N ARG A 436 6.78 -20.08 -0.10
CA ARG A 436 5.91 -18.92 -0.30
C ARG A 436 4.54 -19.12 0.34
N LEU A 437 3.90 -20.26 0.12
CA LEU A 437 2.61 -20.60 0.71
C LEU A 437 2.69 -20.67 2.24
N LEU A 438 3.73 -21.31 2.79
CA LEU A 438 3.96 -21.37 4.23
C LEU A 438 4.14 -19.98 4.84
N GLY A 439 4.96 -19.13 4.23
CA GLY A 439 5.16 -17.75 4.65
C GLY A 439 3.84 -16.96 4.65
N GLY A 440 3.03 -17.12 3.60
CA GLY A 440 1.70 -16.51 3.50
C GLY A 440 0.72 -17.00 4.58
N LEU A 441 0.69 -18.30 4.87
CA LEU A 441 -0.14 -18.88 5.94
C LEU A 441 0.25 -18.35 7.32
N ILE A 442 1.54 -18.24 7.60
CA ILE A 442 2.04 -17.69 8.88
C ILE A 442 1.64 -16.22 9.00
N TYR A 443 1.78 -15.43 7.93
CA TYR A 443 1.37 -14.02 7.93
C TYR A 443 -0.15 -13.86 8.12
N LEU A 444 -0.95 -14.65 7.42
CA LEU A 444 -2.41 -14.68 7.57
C LEU A 444 -2.82 -15.05 9.00
N SER A 445 -2.15 -16.03 9.62
CA SER A 445 -2.42 -16.41 11.01
C SER A 445 -2.23 -15.24 11.98
N GLY A 446 -1.19 -14.43 11.77
CA GLY A 446 -0.99 -13.18 12.51
C GLY A 446 -2.12 -12.19 12.29
N MET A 447 -2.58 -12.02 11.04
CA MET A 447 -3.71 -11.13 10.72
C MET A 447 -5.03 -11.59 11.37
N LEU A 448 -5.26 -12.89 11.47
CA LEU A 448 -6.42 -13.44 12.20
C LEU A 448 -6.34 -13.16 13.70
N LEU A 449 -5.15 -13.25 14.31
CA LEU A 449 -4.94 -12.82 15.69
C LEU A 449 -5.25 -11.33 15.88
N MET A 450 -4.86 -10.49 14.93
CA MET A 450 -5.23 -9.07 14.95
C MET A 450 -6.74 -8.88 14.90
N ALA A 451 -7.41 -9.56 13.98
CA ALA A 451 -8.87 -9.47 13.84
C ALA A 451 -9.58 -9.87 15.15
N TYR A 452 -9.16 -10.95 15.78
CA TYR A 452 -9.69 -11.37 17.07
C TYR A 452 -9.43 -10.33 18.18
N ASN A 453 -8.19 -9.84 18.29
CA ASN A 453 -7.80 -8.85 19.30
C ASN A 453 -8.59 -7.54 19.16
N VAL A 454 -8.74 -7.07 17.92
CA VAL A 454 -9.53 -5.88 17.58
C VAL A 454 -11.01 -6.10 17.87
N PHE A 455 -11.57 -7.24 17.47
CA PHE A 455 -12.97 -7.58 17.76
C PHE A 455 -13.26 -7.53 19.26
N GLN A 456 -12.43 -8.14 20.11
CA GLN A 456 -12.59 -8.12 21.56
C GLN A 456 -12.45 -6.70 22.14
N THR A 457 -11.55 -5.89 21.59
CA THR A 457 -11.37 -4.50 22.00
C THR A 457 -12.61 -3.67 21.69
N VAL A 458 -13.12 -3.78 20.46
CA VAL A 458 -14.28 -3.02 19.99
C VAL A 458 -15.56 -3.44 20.71
N ARG A 459 -15.79 -4.75 20.86
CA ARG A 459 -16.99 -5.29 21.54
C ARG A 459 -17.13 -4.79 22.97
N ASN A 460 -16.03 -4.63 23.69
CA ASN A 460 -15.99 -4.22 25.08
C ASN A 460 -15.70 -2.73 25.28
N GLY A 461 -15.55 -1.98 24.19
CA GLY A 461 -15.28 -0.55 24.19
C GLY A 461 -16.55 0.30 24.07
N SER A 462 -16.38 1.60 24.22
CA SER A 462 -17.40 2.63 23.94
C SER A 462 -16.90 3.60 22.88
N ARG A 463 -17.79 4.21 22.10
CA ARG A 463 -17.38 5.22 21.12
C ARG A 463 -16.79 6.43 21.84
N HIS A 464 -15.58 6.78 21.52
CA HIS A 464 -14.91 7.94 22.09
C HIS A 464 -15.21 9.20 21.24
N GLU A 465 -15.72 10.22 21.87
CA GLU A 465 -15.89 11.56 21.29
C GLU A 465 -14.84 12.49 21.90
N ALA A 466 -13.83 12.82 21.11
CA ALA A 466 -12.78 13.74 21.55
C ALA A 466 -13.14 15.19 21.20
N LEU A 467 -13.03 16.04 22.19
CA LEU A 467 -13.24 17.48 22.05
C LEU A 467 -12.11 18.12 21.23
N ILE A 468 -12.47 19.09 20.41
CA ILE A 468 -11.51 19.93 19.69
C ILE A 468 -10.95 20.95 20.68
N PRO A 469 -9.61 21.05 20.83
CA PRO A 469 -9.01 22.06 21.69
C PRO A 469 -9.39 23.47 21.27
N GLU A 470 -9.59 24.36 22.24
CA GLU A 470 -9.76 25.76 21.96
C GLU A 470 -8.47 26.36 21.38
N PRO A 471 -8.56 27.34 20.48
CA PRO A 471 -7.39 28.04 19.97
C PRO A 471 -6.60 28.65 21.14
N VAL A 472 -5.34 28.33 21.23
CA VAL A 472 -4.41 29.06 22.11
C VAL A 472 -4.07 30.36 21.37
N HIS A 473 -4.55 31.50 21.90
CA HIS A 473 -4.33 32.85 21.36
C HIS A 473 -2.87 33.28 21.52
#